data_3cfd1fcee939b3b1c7781089e907f4b9
#
_entry.id   3cfd1fcee939b3b1c7781089e907f4b9
#
_cell.length_a   1.000
_cell.length_b   1.000
_cell.length_c   1.000
_cell.angle_alpha   90.00
_cell.angle_beta   90.00
_cell.angle_gamma   90.00
#
_symmetry.space_group_name_H-M   'P 1'
#
loop_
_entity.id
_entity.type
_entity.pdbx_description
1 polymer ?
#
loop_
_entity_poly.entity_id
_entity_poly.type
_entity_poly.pdbx_seq_one_letter_code
_entity_poly.pdbx_strand_id
1 'polypeptide(L)'
;MRHFLKSLSIKYEQFLLFLHKYRTGFIIGTEVFMISLLLLGWYMEKKSAFISTVLSSGEESDSGKKKDYIKWVDFTVPADAMTRAFRYDVATCQESCHLNWIELLAYLGAKYGGDFSHYTSADMERLATRLQEGITMEELTKDSKYYSYYKEVYTAVLDGMVGYYEIEIPKSEAPAFALADTQIYETDPGAAGPSSSDQIPTNESEKVWVTKYGLKAFHPLAKNFPYSHYDDFGVSRSYGYRRQHLGHDMMGQTGTPITAAESGTVEAIGWNQYGGWRLGIRSFDTKRYYYYAHLRQNYPYQSNLKEGSIVTAGDVIGYMGRTGYSSKENTNNIDETHLHFGIQLIFDASQKEGNGEIWVDCYQIIKFLSINRSETAKVTGTKEWSRIYQMKDPAVEKQISIMSTGE
;
A
#
# COMPACT_ATOMS: atom_id res chain seq x y z
N MET A 1 46.46 46.64 -43.38
CA MET A 1 46.96 45.62 -42.46
C MET A 1 46.98 46.08 -40.99
N ARG A 2 47.65 47.22 -40.63
CA ARG A 2 47.71 47.72 -39.23
C ARG A 2 46.34 48.06 -38.61
N HIS A 3 45.39 48.61 -39.35
CA HIS A 3 44.03 48.90 -38.83
C HIS A 3 43.21 47.62 -38.54
N PHE A 4 43.37 46.58 -39.34
CA PHE A 4 42.70 45.30 -39.15
C PHE A 4 43.19 44.56 -37.90
N LEU A 5 44.52 44.55 -37.71
CA LEU A 5 45.11 43.93 -36.52
C LEU A 5 44.74 44.68 -35.22
N LYS A 6 44.61 46.01 -35.25
CA LYS A 6 44.14 46.80 -34.10
C LYS A 6 42.68 46.56 -33.76
N SER A 7 41.83 46.37 -34.77
CA SER A 7 40.41 46.01 -34.57
C SER A 7 40.25 44.58 -34.00
N LEU A 8 41.10 43.64 -34.42
CA LEU A 8 41.09 42.28 -33.88
C LEU A 8 41.56 42.23 -32.41
N SER A 9 42.58 43.02 -32.06
CA SER A 9 43.06 43.11 -30.68
C SER A 9 42.02 43.71 -29.74
N ILE A 10 41.30 44.74 -30.15
CA ILE A 10 40.21 45.33 -29.33
C ILE A 10 39.05 44.35 -29.11
N LYS A 11 38.66 43.59 -30.14
CA LYS A 11 37.63 42.56 -29.99
C LYS A 11 38.06 41.41 -29.08
N TYR A 12 39.33 41.02 -29.14
CA TYR A 12 39.90 39.98 -28.28
C TYR A 12 39.96 40.45 -26.80
N GLU A 13 40.34 41.68 -26.53
CA GLU A 13 40.34 42.24 -25.17
C GLU A 13 38.89 42.36 -24.62
N GLN A 14 37.96 42.78 -25.44
CA GLN A 14 36.53 42.83 -25.05
C GLN A 14 35.98 41.44 -24.74
N PHE A 15 36.38 40.43 -25.50
CA PHE A 15 36.03 39.03 -25.26
C PHE A 15 36.66 38.51 -23.95
N LEU A 16 37.90 38.84 -23.66
CA LEU A 16 38.54 38.47 -22.40
C LEU A 16 37.92 39.16 -21.20
N LEU A 17 37.53 40.42 -21.30
CA LEU A 17 36.80 41.15 -20.27
C LEU A 17 35.39 40.56 -20.05
N PHE A 18 34.71 40.16 -21.12
CA PHE A 18 33.43 39.44 -21.05
C PHE A 18 33.58 38.11 -20.31
N LEU A 19 34.57 37.28 -20.67
CA LEU A 19 34.87 36.03 -20.00
C LEU A 19 35.20 36.25 -18.52
N HIS A 20 35.98 37.29 -18.20
CA HIS A 20 36.32 37.60 -16.81
C HIS A 20 35.09 38.06 -16.00
N LYS A 21 34.25 38.91 -16.59
CA LYS A 21 33.01 39.41 -15.96
C LYS A 21 31.98 38.31 -15.67
N TYR A 22 31.90 37.31 -16.55
CA TYR A 22 30.92 36.22 -16.42
C TYR A 22 31.53 34.90 -15.92
N ARG A 23 32.84 34.91 -15.57
CA ARG A 23 33.60 33.73 -15.11
C ARG A 23 32.87 33.01 -13.96
N THR A 24 32.41 33.75 -12.95
CA THR A 24 31.72 33.17 -11.80
C THR A 24 30.40 32.56 -12.21
N GLY A 25 29.62 33.22 -13.06
CA GLY A 25 28.34 32.68 -13.59
C GLY A 25 28.55 31.44 -14.46
N PHE A 26 29.63 31.41 -15.26
CA PHE A 26 29.97 30.24 -16.07
C PHE A 26 30.42 29.04 -15.20
N ILE A 27 31.24 29.30 -14.17
CA ILE A 27 31.66 28.25 -13.22
C ILE A 27 30.44 27.70 -12.47
N ILE A 28 29.57 28.55 -11.92
CA ILE A 28 28.35 28.14 -11.24
C ILE A 28 27.43 27.36 -12.21
N GLY A 29 27.28 27.82 -13.43
CA GLY A 29 26.46 27.14 -14.46
C GLY A 29 27.01 25.75 -14.79
N THR A 30 28.32 25.58 -14.92
CA THR A 30 28.93 24.27 -15.16
C THR A 30 28.82 23.34 -13.95
N GLU A 31 28.96 23.86 -12.73
CA GLU A 31 28.78 23.08 -11.50
C GLU A 31 27.31 22.60 -11.35
N VAL A 32 26.37 23.49 -11.56
CA VAL A 32 24.93 23.12 -11.53
C VAL A 32 24.61 22.08 -12.60
N PHE A 33 25.13 22.23 -13.81
CA PHE A 33 24.96 21.26 -14.89
C PHE A 33 25.59 19.90 -14.55
N MET A 34 26.80 19.88 -13.98
CA MET A 34 27.46 18.65 -13.54
C MET A 34 26.70 17.97 -12.40
N ILE A 35 26.21 18.74 -11.42
CA ILE A 35 25.37 18.21 -10.34
C ILE A 35 24.07 17.62 -10.90
N SER A 36 23.44 18.29 -11.87
CA SER A 36 22.24 17.79 -12.53
C SER A 36 22.49 16.49 -13.29
N LEU A 37 23.64 16.37 -13.97
CA LEU A 37 24.04 15.12 -14.64
C LEU A 37 24.33 13.99 -13.63
N LEU A 38 24.95 14.30 -12.50
CA LEU A 38 25.21 13.32 -11.43
C LEU A 38 23.91 12.85 -10.79
N LEU A 39 22.96 13.77 -10.54
CA LEU A 39 21.63 13.44 -10.03
C LEU A 39 20.83 12.60 -11.03
N LEU A 40 20.91 12.92 -12.31
CA LEU A 40 20.28 12.13 -13.37
C LEU A 40 20.91 10.74 -13.50
N GLY A 41 22.25 10.67 -13.44
CA GLY A 41 23.00 9.41 -13.42
C GLY A 41 22.62 8.53 -12.23
N TRP A 42 22.58 9.11 -11.03
CA TRP A 42 22.15 8.44 -9.81
C TRP A 42 20.68 7.96 -9.89
N TYR A 43 19.79 8.79 -10.43
CA TYR A 43 18.39 8.43 -10.68
C TYR A 43 18.26 7.26 -11.67
N MET A 44 19.03 7.32 -12.77
CA MET A 44 19.04 6.24 -13.79
C MET A 44 19.65 4.95 -13.26
N GLU A 45 20.67 5.03 -12.42
CA GLU A 45 21.30 3.88 -11.75
C GLU A 45 20.34 3.24 -10.74
N LYS A 46 19.61 4.05 -9.94
CA LYS A 46 18.54 3.56 -9.07
C LYS A 46 17.45 2.85 -9.86
N LYS A 47 17.01 3.41 -10.97
CA LYS A 47 15.99 2.82 -11.85
C LYS A 47 16.47 1.52 -12.52
N SER A 48 17.75 1.47 -12.94
CA SER A 48 18.36 0.28 -13.52
C SER A 48 18.61 -0.83 -12.50
N ALA A 49 19.04 -0.48 -11.29
CA ALA A 49 19.25 -1.42 -10.19
C ALA A 49 17.93 -2.08 -9.74
N PHE A 50 16.84 -1.32 -9.72
CA PHE A 50 15.49 -1.85 -9.45
C PHE A 50 15.09 -2.92 -10.48
N ILE A 51 15.19 -2.62 -11.77
CA ILE A 51 14.86 -3.55 -12.84
C ILE A 51 15.75 -4.80 -12.80
N SER A 52 17.06 -4.64 -12.56
CA SER A 52 18.00 -5.77 -12.49
C SER A 52 17.80 -6.65 -11.26
N THR A 53 17.42 -6.07 -10.12
CA THR A 53 17.22 -6.82 -8.86
C THR A 53 15.98 -7.70 -8.94
N VAL A 54 14.92 -7.24 -9.61
CA VAL A 54 13.68 -8.02 -9.75
C VAL A 54 13.81 -9.06 -10.88
N LEU A 55 14.50 -8.75 -11.98
CA LEU A 55 14.79 -9.71 -13.05
C LEU A 55 15.77 -10.81 -12.63
N SER A 56 16.66 -10.56 -11.65
CA SER A 56 17.59 -11.58 -11.14
C SER A 56 16.99 -12.52 -10.10
N SER A 57 15.78 -12.26 -9.61
CA SER A 57 15.08 -13.18 -8.69
C SER A 57 14.46 -14.39 -9.38
N GLY A 58 14.38 -14.39 -10.72
CA GLY A 58 13.89 -15.51 -11.54
C GLY A 58 14.97 -16.44 -12.10
N GLU A 59 16.26 -16.14 -11.93
CA GLU A 59 17.35 -17.05 -12.30
C GLU A 59 17.92 -17.68 -11.03
N GLU A 60 17.75 -19.00 -10.88
CA GLU A 60 18.52 -19.82 -9.96
C GLU A 60 20.01 -19.67 -10.25
N SER A 61 20.68 -18.74 -9.58
CA SER A 61 22.13 -18.71 -9.57
C SER A 61 22.62 -19.63 -8.46
N ASP A 62 23.10 -20.78 -8.89
CA ASP A 62 23.97 -21.68 -8.12
C ASP A 62 25.22 -20.91 -7.64
N SER A 63 25.11 -20.26 -6.51
CA SER A 63 26.24 -19.92 -5.65
C SER A 63 25.71 -19.61 -4.25
N GLY A 64 25.93 -20.55 -3.33
CA GLY A 64 25.50 -20.54 -1.93
C GLY A 64 26.05 -19.40 -1.06
N LYS A 65 26.00 -18.16 -1.52
CA LYS A 65 26.21 -16.96 -0.72
C LYS A 65 24.87 -16.27 -0.51
N LYS A 66 24.27 -16.51 0.64
CA LYS A 66 23.12 -15.79 1.18
C LYS A 66 23.42 -14.28 1.09
N LYS A 67 22.65 -13.55 0.29
CA LYS A 67 22.74 -12.08 0.25
C LYS A 67 22.00 -11.52 1.46
N ASP A 68 22.72 -10.93 2.37
CA ASP A 68 22.25 -10.37 3.65
C ASP A 68 21.75 -8.94 3.47
N TYR A 69 20.58 -8.75 2.84
CA TYR A 69 19.97 -7.41 2.76
C TYR A 69 18.45 -7.50 2.61
N ILE A 70 17.79 -6.53 3.22
CA ILE A 70 16.35 -6.32 3.09
C ILE A 70 16.08 -5.68 1.73
N LYS A 71 15.14 -6.23 0.98
CA LYS A 71 14.64 -5.69 -0.28
C LYS A 71 13.32 -4.95 -0.05
N TRP A 72 13.00 -4.03 -0.95
CA TRP A 72 11.69 -3.40 -0.99
C TRP A 72 11.23 -3.20 -2.42
N VAL A 73 9.91 -3.06 -2.60
CA VAL A 73 9.26 -2.79 -3.87
C VAL A 73 8.64 -1.40 -3.78
N ASP A 74 9.09 -0.48 -4.61
CA ASP A 74 8.44 0.80 -4.82
C ASP A 74 7.14 0.54 -5.59
N PHE A 75 6.02 0.48 -4.88
CA PHE A 75 4.71 0.32 -5.48
C PHE A 75 4.17 1.70 -5.89
N THR A 76 4.43 2.06 -7.14
CA THR A 76 4.21 3.41 -7.69
C THR A 76 2.81 3.62 -8.30
N VAL A 77 1.93 2.60 -8.26
CA VAL A 77 0.57 2.70 -8.78
C VAL A 77 -0.25 3.68 -7.94
N PRO A 78 -0.73 4.82 -8.51
CA PRO A 78 -1.48 5.80 -7.74
C PRO A 78 -2.83 5.26 -7.26
N ALA A 79 -3.28 5.75 -6.11
CA ALA A 79 -4.60 5.40 -5.56
C ALA A 79 -5.75 5.70 -6.55
N ASP A 80 -5.65 6.78 -7.35
CA ASP A 80 -6.63 7.08 -8.41
C ASP A 80 -6.66 5.99 -9.49
N ALA A 81 -5.51 5.51 -9.95
CA ALA A 81 -5.44 4.43 -10.94
C ALA A 81 -6.04 3.13 -10.39
N MET A 82 -5.72 2.78 -9.13
CA MET A 82 -6.32 1.62 -8.45
C MET A 82 -7.83 1.77 -8.32
N THR A 83 -8.30 2.94 -7.90
CA THR A 83 -9.74 3.22 -7.77
C THR A 83 -10.48 3.09 -9.10
N ARG A 84 -9.92 3.61 -10.19
CA ARG A 84 -10.53 3.50 -11.51
C ARG A 84 -10.55 2.07 -12.04
N ALA A 85 -9.44 1.36 -11.91
CA ALA A 85 -9.36 -0.05 -12.31
C ALA A 85 -10.35 -0.90 -11.50
N PHE A 86 -10.42 -0.70 -10.19
CA PHE A 86 -11.39 -1.34 -9.31
C PHE A 86 -12.85 -1.06 -9.73
N ARG A 87 -13.16 0.18 -10.13
CA ARG A 87 -14.51 0.53 -10.62
C ARG A 87 -14.89 -0.24 -11.89
N TYR A 88 -13.97 -0.38 -12.84
CA TYR A 88 -14.19 -1.19 -14.04
C TYR A 88 -14.39 -2.66 -13.70
N ASP A 89 -13.59 -3.20 -12.78
CA ASP A 89 -13.69 -4.58 -12.33
C ASP A 89 -15.08 -4.86 -11.74
N VAL A 90 -15.53 -4.05 -10.77
CA VAL A 90 -16.85 -4.20 -10.14
C VAL A 90 -17.99 -4.00 -11.14
N ALA A 91 -17.88 -2.98 -12.01
CA ALA A 91 -18.94 -2.70 -13.00
C ALA A 91 -19.12 -3.82 -14.01
N THR A 92 -18.08 -4.61 -14.28
CA THR A 92 -18.08 -5.67 -15.30
C THR A 92 -18.02 -7.08 -14.72
N CYS A 93 -18.10 -7.26 -13.40
CA CYS A 93 -17.90 -8.56 -12.75
C CYS A 93 -18.92 -9.64 -13.18
N GLN A 94 -20.08 -9.24 -13.73
CA GLN A 94 -21.11 -10.13 -14.25
C GLN A 94 -21.23 -10.08 -15.78
N GLU A 95 -20.41 -9.27 -16.44
CA GLU A 95 -20.40 -9.13 -17.89
C GLU A 95 -19.61 -10.25 -18.56
N SER A 96 -19.90 -10.52 -19.82
CA SER A 96 -19.12 -11.48 -20.63
C SER A 96 -17.66 -11.01 -20.83
N CYS A 97 -17.41 -9.71 -20.80
CA CYS A 97 -16.09 -9.10 -20.81
C CYS A 97 -15.81 -8.50 -19.43
N HIS A 98 -15.31 -9.32 -18.51
CA HIS A 98 -14.87 -8.86 -17.17
C HIS A 98 -13.52 -8.17 -17.27
N LEU A 99 -13.45 -6.93 -16.81
CA LEU A 99 -12.24 -6.11 -16.80
C LEU A 99 -11.51 -6.26 -15.46
N ASN A 100 -10.62 -7.25 -15.36
CA ASN A 100 -9.87 -7.47 -14.11
C ASN A 100 -8.94 -6.30 -13.78
N TRP A 101 -9.09 -5.72 -12.60
CA TRP A 101 -8.38 -4.52 -12.18
C TRP A 101 -6.85 -4.68 -12.13
N ILE A 102 -6.34 -5.86 -11.75
CA ILE A 102 -4.91 -6.15 -11.72
C ILE A 102 -4.35 -6.17 -13.14
N GLU A 103 -5.08 -6.75 -14.10
CA GLU A 103 -4.66 -6.79 -15.51
C GLU A 103 -4.65 -5.39 -16.15
N LEU A 104 -5.66 -4.56 -15.83
CA LEU A 104 -5.68 -3.16 -16.27
C LEU A 104 -4.47 -2.38 -15.74
N LEU A 105 -4.18 -2.52 -14.45
CA LEU A 105 -3.01 -1.88 -13.83
C LEU A 105 -1.69 -2.42 -14.39
N ALA A 106 -1.58 -3.73 -14.62
CA ALA A 106 -0.40 -4.37 -15.18
C ALA A 106 -0.10 -3.89 -16.61
N TYR A 107 -1.15 -3.72 -17.44
CA TYR A 107 -1.02 -3.13 -18.76
C TYR A 107 -0.44 -1.71 -18.70
N LEU A 108 -0.98 -0.88 -17.82
CA LEU A 108 -0.47 0.48 -17.64
C LEU A 108 0.93 0.49 -17.03
N GLY A 109 1.23 -0.41 -16.09
CA GLY A 109 2.57 -0.61 -15.55
C GLY A 109 3.58 -0.94 -16.65
N ALA A 110 3.22 -1.86 -17.55
CA ALA A 110 4.05 -2.20 -18.71
C ALA A 110 4.21 -1.03 -19.69
N LYS A 111 3.14 -0.29 -19.94
CA LYS A 111 3.13 0.91 -20.80
C LYS A 111 4.07 2.01 -20.27
N TYR A 112 4.08 2.24 -18.96
CA TYR A 112 4.86 3.30 -18.33
C TYR A 112 6.23 2.82 -17.81
N GLY A 113 6.56 1.54 -17.95
CA GLY A 113 7.78 0.98 -17.37
C GLY A 113 7.81 1.07 -15.83
N GLY A 114 6.63 1.01 -15.20
CA GLY A 114 6.43 1.12 -13.75
C GLY A 114 6.40 2.55 -13.21
N ASP A 115 6.60 3.56 -14.03
CA ASP A 115 6.58 4.97 -13.61
C ASP A 115 5.24 5.63 -13.97
N PHE A 116 4.34 5.69 -12.98
CA PHE A 116 3.01 6.27 -13.14
C PHE A 116 2.97 7.81 -13.08
N SER A 117 4.12 8.50 -13.05
CA SER A 117 4.16 9.97 -13.05
C SER A 117 3.46 10.59 -14.27
N HIS A 118 3.35 9.84 -15.37
CA HIS A 118 2.67 10.24 -16.60
C HIS A 118 1.28 9.63 -16.76
N TYR A 119 0.77 8.95 -15.74
CA TYR A 119 -0.58 8.37 -15.79
C TYR A 119 -1.65 9.44 -15.97
N THR A 120 -2.61 9.14 -16.84
CA THR A 120 -3.84 9.90 -17.01
C THR A 120 -5.05 8.98 -16.99
N SER A 121 -6.19 9.48 -16.49
CA SER A 121 -7.45 8.71 -16.51
C SER A 121 -7.85 8.27 -17.92
N ALA A 122 -7.56 9.11 -18.92
CA ALA A 122 -7.83 8.82 -20.32
C ALA A 122 -7.07 7.58 -20.84
N ASP A 123 -5.93 7.22 -20.26
CA ASP A 123 -5.23 6.01 -20.62
C ASP A 123 -5.97 4.75 -20.14
N MET A 124 -6.51 4.80 -18.92
CA MET A 124 -7.35 3.74 -18.38
C MET A 124 -8.66 3.60 -19.16
N GLU A 125 -9.31 4.72 -19.47
CA GLU A 125 -10.56 4.75 -20.23
C GLU A 125 -10.37 4.14 -21.63
N ARG A 126 -9.30 4.54 -22.36
CA ARG A 126 -8.97 3.97 -23.68
C ARG A 126 -8.72 2.47 -23.62
N LEU A 127 -8.03 2.00 -22.58
CA LEU A 127 -7.79 0.57 -22.39
C LEU A 127 -9.11 -0.18 -22.17
N ALA A 128 -9.94 0.30 -21.23
CA ALA A 128 -11.23 -0.30 -20.92
C ALA A 128 -12.15 -0.34 -22.15
N THR A 129 -12.24 0.77 -22.91
CA THR A 129 -13.05 0.84 -24.15
C THR A 129 -12.60 -0.20 -25.17
N ARG A 130 -11.30 -0.34 -25.41
CA ARG A 130 -10.77 -1.33 -26.36
C ARG A 130 -11.12 -2.77 -25.97
N LEU A 131 -11.03 -3.10 -24.70
CA LEU A 131 -11.42 -4.42 -24.19
C LEU A 131 -12.93 -4.67 -24.34
N GLN A 132 -13.75 -3.66 -24.05
CA GLN A 132 -15.21 -3.74 -24.23
C GLN A 132 -15.63 -3.81 -25.71
N GLU A 133 -14.83 -3.28 -26.64
CA GLU A 133 -14.99 -3.43 -28.07
C GLU A 133 -14.58 -4.82 -28.60
N GLY A 134 -14.11 -5.71 -27.72
CA GLY A 134 -13.82 -7.10 -28.01
C GLY A 134 -12.35 -7.43 -28.33
N ILE A 135 -11.44 -6.46 -28.17
CA ILE A 135 -9.99 -6.73 -28.22
C ILE A 135 -9.59 -7.41 -26.92
N THR A 136 -8.88 -8.52 -26.97
CA THR A 136 -8.46 -9.25 -25.79
C THR A 136 -7.20 -8.64 -25.13
N MET A 137 -7.02 -8.88 -23.82
CA MET A 137 -5.78 -8.47 -23.14
C MET A 137 -4.56 -9.17 -23.76
N GLU A 138 -4.68 -10.41 -24.20
CA GLU A 138 -3.62 -11.15 -24.88
C GLU A 138 -3.19 -10.46 -26.18
N GLU A 139 -4.14 -10.03 -27.01
CA GLU A 139 -3.85 -9.27 -28.24
C GLU A 139 -3.16 -7.94 -27.95
N LEU A 140 -3.60 -7.24 -26.90
CA LEU A 140 -3.01 -5.96 -26.50
C LEU A 140 -1.58 -6.09 -25.98
N THR A 141 -1.23 -7.23 -25.40
CA THR A 141 0.03 -7.44 -24.69
C THR A 141 1.02 -8.36 -25.40
N LYS A 142 0.64 -8.95 -26.56
CA LYS A 142 1.47 -9.91 -27.32
C LYS A 142 2.90 -9.43 -27.60
N ASP A 143 3.06 -8.13 -27.83
CA ASP A 143 4.36 -7.50 -28.12
C ASP A 143 4.93 -6.77 -26.88
N SER A 144 4.28 -6.88 -25.71
CA SER A 144 4.69 -6.22 -24.49
C SER A 144 5.66 -7.09 -23.70
N LYS A 145 6.95 -6.74 -23.72
CA LYS A 145 8.01 -7.48 -23.02
C LYS A 145 7.81 -7.59 -21.50
N TYR A 146 7.12 -6.62 -20.88
CA TYR A 146 7.07 -6.48 -19.43
C TYR A 146 5.69 -6.68 -18.82
N TYR A 147 4.66 -6.98 -19.62
CA TYR A 147 3.30 -7.16 -19.09
C TYR A 147 3.21 -8.31 -18.09
N SER A 148 3.77 -9.46 -18.40
CA SER A 148 3.77 -10.64 -17.51
C SER A 148 4.43 -10.33 -16.19
N TYR A 149 5.54 -9.59 -16.21
CA TYR A 149 6.25 -9.15 -15.01
C TYR A 149 5.38 -8.24 -14.14
N TYR A 150 4.76 -7.19 -14.70
CA TYR A 150 3.90 -6.31 -13.90
C TYR A 150 2.64 -7.01 -13.42
N LYS A 151 2.08 -7.93 -14.20
CA LYS A 151 0.95 -8.77 -13.78
C LYS A 151 1.32 -9.61 -12.56
N GLU A 152 2.47 -10.26 -12.57
CA GLU A 152 2.95 -11.06 -11.43
C GLU A 152 3.18 -10.21 -10.18
N VAL A 153 3.87 -9.07 -10.32
CA VAL A 153 4.14 -8.14 -9.20
C VAL A 153 2.85 -7.59 -8.60
N TYR A 154 1.93 -7.11 -9.45
CA TYR A 154 0.69 -6.51 -8.96
C TYR A 154 -0.27 -7.56 -8.40
N THR A 155 -0.25 -8.77 -8.94
CA THR A 155 -0.97 -9.91 -8.34
C THR A 155 -0.42 -10.22 -6.94
N ALA A 156 0.90 -10.28 -6.77
CA ALA A 156 1.49 -10.54 -5.46
C ALA A 156 1.10 -9.50 -4.40
N VAL A 157 0.94 -8.24 -4.80
CA VAL A 157 0.58 -7.13 -3.88
C VAL A 157 -0.92 -7.03 -3.64
N LEU A 158 -1.75 -7.18 -4.68
CA LEU A 158 -3.16 -6.77 -4.70
C LEU A 158 -4.16 -7.94 -4.71
N ASP A 159 -3.71 -9.16 -5.01
CA ASP A 159 -4.61 -10.31 -5.08
C ASP A 159 -5.34 -10.53 -3.74
N GLY A 160 -6.60 -10.96 -3.83
CA GLY A 160 -7.45 -11.16 -2.65
C GLY A 160 -8.11 -9.89 -2.10
N MET A 161 -7.72 -8.68 -2.56
CA MET A 161 -8.35 -7.43 -2.09
C MET A 161 -9.75 -7.20 -2.68
N VAL A 162 -10.05 -7.73 -3.86
CA VAL A 162 -11.34 -7.61 -4.55
C VAL A 162 -11.92 -9.00 -4.77
N GLY A 163 -13.23 -9.14 -4.58
CA GLY A 163 -13.93 -10.41 -4.79
C GLY A 163 -15.30 -10.47 -4.15
N TYR A 164 -15.91 -11.66 -4.13
CA TYR A 164 -17.19 -11.89 -3.48
C TYR A 164 -17.04 -12.01 -1.96
N TYR A 165 -18.02 -11.45 -1.24
CA TYR A 165 -18.20 -11.56 0.20
C TYR A 165 -19.67 -11.36 0.57
N GLU A 166 -20.06 -11.75 1.78
CA GLU A 166 -21.38 -11.42 2.35
C GLU A 166 -21.20 -10.41 3.48
N ILE A 167 -22.13 -9.46 3.58
CA ILE A 167 -22.18 -8.48 4.65
C ILE A 167 -23.56 -8.46 5.30
N GLU A 168 -23.62 -8.42 6.63
CA GLU A 168 -24.83 -8.33 7.41
C GLU A 168 -25.22 -6.86 7.59
N ILE A 169 -26.36 -6.45 7.05
CA ILE A 169 -26.84 -5.07 7.09
C ILE A 169 -28.29 -5.02 7.58
N PRO A 170 -28.76 -3.86 8.06
CA PRO A 170 -30.18 -3.66 8.34
C PRO A 170 -31.03 -3.92 7.09
N LYS A 171 -32.12 -4.64 7.22
CA LYS A 171 -33.01 -4.97 6.11
C LYS A 171 -33.55 -3.72 5.38
N SER A 172 -33.73 -2.64 6.11
CA SER A 172 -34.13 -1.34 5.54
C SER A 172 -33.08 -0.73 4.58
N GLU A 173 -31.81 -1.09 4.73
CA GLU A 173 -30.71 -0.62 3.90
C GLU A 173 -30.42 -1.55 2.71
N ALA A 174 -30.90 -2.78 2.72
CA ALA A 174 -30.62 -3.79 1.71
C ALA A 174 -30.91 -3.33 0.26
N PRO A 175 -32.02 -2.60 -0.05
CA PRO A 175 -32.27 -2.11 -1.40
C PRO A 175 -31.24 -1.06 -1.87
N ALA A 176 -30.82 -0.16 -0.96
CA ALA A 176 -29.81 0.85 -1.27
C ALA A 176 -28.41 0.21 -1.44
N PHE A 177 -28.10 -0.80 -0.65
CA PHE A 177 -26.86 -1.56 -0.76
C PHE A 177 -26.74 -2.35 -2.07
N ALA A 178 -27.83 -2.92 -2.56
CA ALA A 178 -27.85 -3.62 -3.85
C ALA A 178 -27.67 -2.66 -5.04
N LEU A 179 -28.06 -1.39 -4.89
CA LEU A 179 -27.90 -0.36 -5.91
C LEU A 179 -26.54 0.36 -5.81
N ALA A 180 -25.91 0.36 -4.63
CA ALA A 180 -24.69 1.13 -4.36
C ALA A 180 -23.43 0.51 -4.97
N ASP A 181 -23.46 -0.72 -5.48
CA ASP A 181 -22.32 -1.33 -6.17
C ASP A 181 -21.96 -0.60 -7.48
N THR A 182 -22.83 0.28 -7.97
CA THR A 182 -22.58 1.15 -9.12
C THR A 182 -22.36 2.63 -8.74
N GLN A 183 -22.63 3.03 -7.49
CA GLN A 183 -22.45 4.41 -7.03
C GLN A 183 -21.14 4.56 -6.23
N ILE A 184 -20.29 5.27 -6.81
CA ILE A 184 -18.95 5.66 -6.45
C ILE A 184 -18.99 6.62 -5.26
N TYR A 185 -18.28 6.27 -4.20
CA TYR A 185 -17.99 7.19 -3.12
C TYR A 185 -17.12 8.36 -3.61
N GLU A 186 -17.73 9.48 -3.94
CA GLU A 186 -17.07 10.77 -3.91
C GLU A 186 -17.00 11.22 -2.45
N THR A 187 -15.95 10.87 -1.75
CA THR A 187 -15.62 11.51 -0.48
C THR A 187 -14.20 12.03 -0.54
N ASP A 188 -14.09 13.34 -0.45
CA ASP A 188 -12.88 14.09 -0.16
C ASP A 188 -12.26 13.52 1.13
N PRO A 189 -11.00 13.05 1.14
CA PRO A 189 -10.36 12.50 2.34
C PRO A 189 -10.15 13.52 3.47
N GLY A 190 -10.53 14.79 3.28
CA GLY A 190 -10.43 15.86 4.27
C GLY A 190 -11.73 16.27 4.94
N ALA A 191 -12.90 15.75 4.56
CA ALA A 191 -14.16 16.12 5.19
C ALA A 191 -14.32 15.46 6.56
N ALA A 192 -14.25 16.26 7.61
CA ALA A 192 -14.64 15.86 8.95
C ALA A 192 -16.13 15.47 8.95
N GLY A 193 -16.43 14.19 9.04
CA GLY A 193 -17.78 13.69 9.20
C GLY A 193 -18.39 14.11 10.56
N PRO A 194 -19.71 14.09 10.69
CA PRO A 194 -20.39 14.49 11.92
C PRO A 194 -19.96 13.57 13.09
N SER A 195 -19.90 14.19 14.26
CA SER A 195 -19.49 13.58 15.53
C SER A 195 -20.14 12.23 15.77
N SER A 196 -19.32 11.27 16.21
CA SER A 196 -19.72 9.96 16.69
C SER A 196 -20.90 10.04 17.69
N SER A 197 -22.03 9.46 17.35
CA SER A 197 -22.96 9.07 18.38
C SER A 197 -22.43 7.81 19.06
N ASP A 198 -22.14 7.88 20.35
CA ASP A 198 -21.63 6.78 21.19
C ASP A 198 -22.66 5.65 21.42
N GLN A 199 -23.68 5.54 20.59
CA GLN A 199 -24.74 4.54 20.78
C GLN A 199 -24.87 3.67 19.53
N ILE A 200 -24.70 2.36 19.75
CA ILE A 200 -25.21 1.34 18.85
C ILE A 200 -26.69 1.60 18.69
N PRO A 201 -27.23 1.64 17.46
CA PRO A 201 -28.68 1.68 17.26
C PRO A 201 -29.29 0.46 17.95
N THR A 202 -29.97 0.67 19.06
CA THR A 202 -30.61 -0.39 19.88
C THR A 202 -31.94 -0.86 19.31
N ASN A 203 -32.32 -0.43 18.12
CA ASN A 203 -33.40 -1.05 17.40
C ASN A 203 -32.87 -2.33 16.73
N GLU A 204 -33.30 -3.47 17.19
CA GLU A 204 -33.22 -4.77 16.48
C GLU A 204 -34.00 -4.69 15.16
N SER A 205 -33.54 -3.84 14.24
CA SER A 205 -33.94 -3.88 12.84
C SER A 205 -33.51 -5.25 12.34
N GLU A 206 -34.47 -6.00 11.79
CA GLU A 206 -34.21 -7.28 11.16
C GLU A 206 -33.01 -7.15 10.23
N LYS A 207 -31.92 -7.88 10.51
CA LYS A 207 -30.69 -7.86 9.72
C LYS A 207 -30.75 -8.94 8.66
N VAL A 208 -30.12 -8.68 7.52
CA VAL A 208 -30.06 -9.62 6.39
C VAL A 208 -28.63 -9.68 5.86
N TRP A 209 -28.24 -10.86 5.38
CA TRP A 209 -26.99 -11.05 4.66
C TRP A 209 -27.19 -10.71 3.19
N VAL A 210 -26.27 -9.91 2.65
CA VAL A 210 -26.25 -9.52 1.24
C VAL A 210 -24.89 -9.92 0.64
N THR A 211 -24.94 -10.65 -0.46
CA THR A 211 -23.75 -11.00 -1.24
C THR A 211 -23.32 -9.80 -2.09
N LYS A 212 -22.06 -9.48 -2.06
CA LYS A 212 -21.43 -8.41 -2.85
C LYS A 212 -20.22 -8.91 -3.59
N TYR A 213 -19.93 -8.27 -4.72
CA TYR A 213 -18.63 -8.29 -5.36
C TYR A 213 -18.03 -6.91 -5.22
N GLY A 214 -16.81 -6.79 -4.68
CA GLY A 214 -16.19 -5.49 -4.46
C GLY A 214 -14.94 -5.56 -3.62
N LEU A 215 -14.55 -4.41 -3.05
CA LEU A 215 -13.38 -4.28 -2.20
C LEU A 215 -13.65 -4.94 -0.85
N LYS A 216 -13.04 -6.08 -0.61
CA LYS A 216 -13.13 -6.81 0.65
C LYS A 216 -11.94 -6.60 1.58
N ALA A 217 -10.90 -5.91 1.11
CA ALA A 217 -9.81 -5.41 1.96
C ALA A 217 -10.18 -4.08 2.61
N PHE A 218 -9.71 -3.85 3.83
CA PHE A 218 -10.04 -2.68 4.63
C PHE A 218 -8.82 -1.82 4.93
N HIS A 219 -9.07 -0.51 5.07
CA HIS A 219 -8.09 0.39 5.65
C HIS A 219 -7.77 -0.03 7.10
N PRO A 220 -6.48 -0.04 7.53
CA PRO A 220 -6.10 -0.56 8.84
C PRO A 220 -6.56 0.27 10.05
N LEU A 221 -7.17 1.43 9.84
CA LEU A 221 -7.79 2.22 10.91
C LEU A 221 -9.30 2.31 10.71
N ALA A 222 -10.06 2.10 11.78
CA ALA A 222 -11.52 2.18 11.78
C ALA A 222 -12.05 3.54 11.31
N LYS A 223 -13.25 3.57 10.73
CA LYS A 223 -13.95 4.79 10.28
C LYS A 223 -14.21 5.74 11.46
N ASN A 224 -14.27 7.03 11.18
CA ASN A 224 -14.50 8.11 12.15
C ASN A 224 -13.33 8.38 13.13
N PHE A 225 -12.17 7.78 12.95
CA PHE A 225 -10.97 8.10 13.67
C PHE A 225 -10.01 8.88 12.75
N PRO A 226 -9.78 10.18 13.03
CA PRO A 226 -8.89 11.00 12.20
C PRO A 226 -7.46 10.54 12.33
N TYR A 227 -6.72 10.63 11.24
CA TYR A 227 -5.28 10.37 11.19
C TYR A 227 -4.62 11.28 10.16
N SER A 228 -3.32 11.47 10.29
CA SER A 228 -2.49 12.12 9.28
C SER A 228 -1.37 11.17 8.85
N HIS A 229 -0.95 11.29 7.62
CA HIS A 229 0.13 10.47 7.07
C HIS A 229 0.83 11.22 5.92
N TYR A 230 2.04 10.80 5.60
CA TYR A 230 2.82 11.28 4.46
C TYR A 230 3.68 10.15 3.91
N ASP A 231 4.14 10.33 2.67
CA ASP A 231 4.96 9.35 1.99
C ASP A 231 6.40 9.41 2.51
N ASP A 232 6.78 8.43 3.33
CA ASP A 232 8.10 8.32 3.94
C ASP A 232 8.71 6.92 3.86
N PHE A 233 8.17 6.08 2.96
CA PHE A 233 8.73 4.76 2.71
C PHE A 233 10.18 4.86 2.21
N GLY A 234 11.06 4.00 2.73
CA GLY A 234 12.48 3.99 2.37
C GLY A 234 13.32 5.15 2.92
N VAL A 235 12.70 6.13 3.60
CA VAL A 235 13.44 7.24 4.22
C VAL A 235 14.36 6.71 5.32
N SER A 236 15.62 7.20 5.32
CA SER A 236 16.60 6.81 6.33
C SER A 236 16.23 7.39 7.70
N ARG A 237 16.12 6.53 8.69
CA ARG A 237 15.89 6.89 10.10
C ARG A 237 17.08 6.51 10.95
N SER A 238 17.37 7.30 12.00
CA SER A 238 18.47 7.07 12.94
C SER A 238 17.93 7.02 14.36
N TYR A 239 17.85 5.82 14.93
CA TYR A 239 17.51 5.57 16.33
C TYR A 239 18.60 4.67 16.95
N GLY A 240 19.82 5.21 17.04
CA GLY A 240 21.00 4.46 17.48
C GLY A 240 21.72 3.66 16.38
N TYR A 241 21.06 3.35 15.28
CA TYR A 241 21.65 2.82 14.04
C TYR A 241 20.83 3.28 12.82
N ARG A 242 21.48 3.31 11.66
CA ARG A 242 20.81 3.71 10.40
C ARG A 242 19.95 2.56 9.90
N ARG A 243 18.68 2.82 9.65
CA ARG A 243 17.74 1.90 9.01
C ARG A 243 16.83 2.66 8.05
N GLN A 244 16.26 1.94 7.11
CA GLN A 244 15.21 2.49 6.27
C GLN A 244 13.84 2.26 6.92
N HIS A 245 12.92 3.16 6.66
CA HIS A 245 11.53 3.02 7.06
C HIS A 245 10.81 2.09 6.07
N LEU A 246 10.56 0.85 6.48
CA LEU A 246 9.94 -0.19 5.67
C LEU A 246 8.49 -0.42 6.10
N GLY A 247 7.68 0.58 5.91
CA GLY A 247 6.26 0.60 6.27
C GLY A 247 5.68 1.99 6.07
N HIS A 248 4.54 2.20 6.67
CA HIS A 248 3.79 3.45 6.57
C HIS A 248 3.27 3.86 7.95
N ASP A 249 3.60 5.07 8.37
CA ASP A 249 3.18 5.60 9.67
C ASP A 249 1.91 6.43 9.53
N MET A 250 0.88 6.04 10.29
CA MET A 250 -0.39 6.75 10.39
C MET A 250 -0.51 7.36 11.78
N MET A 251 -0.32 8.68 11.87
CA MET A 251 -0.38 9.44 13.13
C MET A 251 -1.83 9.60 13.57
N GLY A 252 -2.12 9.29 14.84
CA GLY A 252 -3.48 9.35 15.34
C GLY A 252 -3.55 9.38 16.85
N GLN A 253 -4.70 9.05 17.40
CA GLN A 253 -4.93 9.07 18.85
C GLN A 253 -4.69 7.69 19.47
N THR A 254 -4.12 7.68 20.69
CA THR A 254 -3.99 6.45 21.47
C THR A 254 -5.35 5.81 21.69
N GLY A 255 -5.47 4.53 21.35
CA GLY A 255 -6.71 3.77 21.47
C GLY A 255 -7.59 3.77 20.23
N THR A 256 -7.19 4.44 19.14
CA THR A 256 -7.83 4.28 17.82
C THR A 256 -7.91 2.79 17.46
N PRO A 257 -9.09 2.24 17.14
CA PRO A 257 -9.23 0.85 16.75
C PRO A 257 -8.47 0.56 15.44
N ILE A 258 -7.67 -0.48 15.47
CA ILE A 258 -6.92 -1.01 14.33
C ILE A 258 -7.70 -2.20 13.77
N THR A 259 -7.84 -2.27 12.45
CA THR A 259 -8.60 -3.30 11.76
C THR A 259 -7.72 -4.15 10.85
N ALA A 260 -8.07 -5.41 10.68
CA ALA A 260 -7.39 -6.31 9.76
C ALA A 260 -7.55 -5.80 8.32
N ALA A 261 -6.45 -5.57 7.61
CA ALA A 261 -6.49 -5.09 6.23
C ALA A 261 -6.99 -6.17 5.25
N GLU A 262 -6.62 -7.41 5.48
CA GLU A 262 -7.05 -8.60 4.74
C GLU A 262 -7.42 -9.71 5.71
N SER A 263 -8.31 -10.62 5.29
CA SER A 263 -8.59 -11.86 6.03
C SER A 263 -7.35 -12.74 6.07
N GLY A 264 -7.07 -13.34 7.23
CA GLY A 264 -5.87 -14.14 7.37
C GLY A 264 -5.75 -14.82 8.73
N THR A 265 -4.58 -15.38 8.97
CA THR A 265 -4.23 -16.03 10.24
C THR A 265 -3.25 -15.17 11.01
N VAL A 266 -3.49 -14.97 12.30
CA VAL A 266 -2.54 -14.32 13.20
C VAL A 266 -1.31 -15.21 13.32
N GLU A 267 -0.21 -14.77 12.70
CA GLU A 267 1.05 -15.52 12.68
C GLU A 267 2.00 -15.09 13.80
N ALA A 268 1.93 -13.82 14.20
CA ALA A 268 2.75 -13.29 15.27
C ALA A 268 1.96 -12.29 16.12
N ILE A 269 2.07 -12.44 17.43
CA ILE A 269 1.47 -11.52 18.41
C ILE A 269 2.40 -11.42 19.61
N GLY A 270 2.61 -10.22 20.14
CA GLY A 270 3.47 -10.03 21.30
C GLY A 270 4.41 -8.85 21.19
N TRP A 271 5.37 -8.81 22.07
CA TRP A 271 6.35 -7.73 22.22
C TRP A 271 7.63 -7.99 21.42
N ASN A 272 8.15 -6.94 20.78
CA ASN A 272 9.57 -6.87 20.44
C ASN A 272 10.14 -5.49 20.78
N GLN A 273 11.46 -5.40 20.94
CA GLN A 273 12.08 -4.15 21.44
C GLN A 273 11.91 -2.95 20.50
N TYR A 274 11.72 -3.17 19.18
CA TYR A 274 11.60 -2.10 18.19
C TYR A 274 10.13 -1.73 17.92
N GLY A 275 9.32 -2.69 17.52
CA GLY A 275 7.90 -2.51 17.20
C GLY A 275 7.00 -2.36 18.43
N GLY A 276 7.52 -2.62 19.63
CA GLY A 276 6.70 -2.64 20.84
C GLY A 276 5.70 -3.80 20.82
N TRP A 277 4.48 -3.56 21.24
CA TRP A 277 3.38 -4.47 21.02
C TRP A 277 3.08 -4.51 19.53
N ARG A 278 3.17 -5.69 18.93
CA ARG A 278 3.01 -5.90 17.50
C ARG A 278 2.09 -7.08 17.18
N LEU A 279 1.48 -7.03 16.01
CA LEU A 279 0.65 -8.08 15.44
C LEU A 279 1.06 -8.32 14.00
N GLY A 280 1.13 -9.57 13.59
CA GLY A 280 1.38 -9.99 12.21
C GLY A 280 0.26 -10.92 11.73
N ILE A 281 -0.33 -10.61 10.59
CA ILE A 281 -1.38 -11.41 9.95
C ILE A 281 -0.86 -11.93 8.61
N ARG A 282 -0.93 -13.24 8.41
CA ARG A 282 -0.60 -13.91 7.14
C ARG A 282 -1.85 -14.08 6.31
N SER A 283 -1.84 -13.65 5.04
CA SER A 283 -2.89 -13.96 4.08
C SER A 283 -3.02 -15.48 3.87
N PHE A 284 -4.21 -15.97 3.51
CA PHE A 284 -4.44 -17.41 3.35
C PHE A 284 -3.68 -18.02 2.16
N ASP A 285 -3.33 -17.23 1.15
CA ASP A 285 -2.43 -17.64 0.07
C ASP A 285 -0.95 -17.67 0.46
N THR A 286 -0.65 -17.30 1.71
CA THR A 286 0.68 -17.25 2.34
C THR A 286 1.67 -16.27 1.74
N LYS A 287 1.27 -15.41 0.80
CA LYS A 287 2.16 -14.50 0.08
C LYS A 287 2.35 -13.14 0.73
N ARG A 288 1.34 -12.65 1.48
CA ARG A 288 1.37 -11.35 2.16
C ARG A 288 1.40 -11.52 3.67
N TYR A 289 2.23 -10.71 4.30
CA TYR A 289 2.28 -10.58 5.76
C TYR A 289 2.05 -9.13 6.13
N TYR A 290 0.96 -8.89 6.83
CA TYR A 290 0.56 -7.57 7.28
C TYR A 290 1.07 -7.33 8.69
N TYR A 291 1.91 -6.31 8.83
CA TYR A 291 2.56 -5.96 10.08
C TYR A 291 1.95 -4.72 10.69
N TYR A 292 1.58 -4.81 11.97
CA TYR A 292 1.01 -3.73 12.76
C TYR A 292 1.86 -3.57 14.01
N ALA A 293 2.40 -2.36 14.24
CA ALA A 293 3.31 -2.12 15.36
C ALA A 293 2.96 -0.84 16.13
N HIS A 294 3.67 -0.66 17.24
CA HIS A 294 3.51 0.44 18.21
C HIS A 294 2.13 0.46 18.87
N LEU A 295 1.54 -0.72 19.10
CA LEU A 295 0.22 -0.85 19.67
C LEU A 295 0.18 -0.33 21.12
N ARG A 296 -1.01 -0.19 21.64
CA ARG A 296 -1.29 0.46 22.93
C ARG A 296 -0.66 -0.27 24.10
N GLN A 297 -0.11 0.49 25.04
CA GLN A 297 0.36 -0.02 26.33
C GLN A 297 -0.79 -0.62 27.14
N ASN A 298 -0.54 -1.72 27.86
CA ASN A 298 -1.45 -2.45 28.75
C ASN A 298 -2.68 -3.09 28.09
N TYR A 299 -3.06 -2.66 26.88
CA TYR A 299 -4.23 -3.20 26.18
C TYR A 299 -4.03 -3.08 24.66
N PRO A 300 -3.07 -3.85 24.09
CA PRO A 300 -2.70 -3.72 22.69
C PRO A 300 -3.66 -4.39 21.72
N TYR A 301 -4.30 -5.49 22.12
CA TYR A 301 -5.09 -6.38 21.26
C TYR A 301 -6.52 -6.51 21.74
N GLN A 302 -7.39 -7.02 20.87
CA GLN A 302 -8.64 -7.66 21.29
C GLN A 302 -8.35 -8.87 22.20
N SER A 303 -9.16 -9.05 23.24
CA SER A 303 -8.90 -10.04 24.29
C SER A 303 -8.91 -11.49 23.81
N ASN A 304 -9.63 -11.77 22.71
CA ASN A 304 -9.77 -13.11 22.13
C ASN A 304 -8.66 -13.48 21.11
N LEU A 305 -7.78 -12.53 20.75
CA LEU A 305 -6.75 -12.78 19.75
C LEU A 305 -5.54 -13.50 20.35
N LYS A 306 -5.08 -14.51 19.63
CA LYS A 306 -3.85 -15.26 19.91
C LYS A 306 -3.24 -15.73 18.59
N GLU A 307 -2.01 -16.20 18.63
CA GLU A 307 -1.38 -16.85 17.50
C GLU A 307 -2.24 -18.04 17.01
N GLY A 308 -2.40 -18.17 15.70
CA GLY A 308 -3.29 -19.13 15.06
C GLY A 308 -4.76 -18.67 14.96
N SER A 309 -5.17 -17.53 15.54
CA SER A 309 -6.52 -17.00 15.35
C SER A 309 -6.74 -16.63 13.89
N ILE A 310 -7.92 -16.98 13.35
CA ILE A 310 -8.40 -16.50 12.06
C ILE A 310 -9.08 -15.15 12.29
N VAL A 311 -8.80 -14.17 11.43
CA VAL A 311 -9.46 -12.87 11.41
C VAL A 311 -10.07 -12.62 10.04
N THR A 312 -11.21 -11.93 10.03
CA THR A 312 -11.84 -11.44 8.80
C THR A 312 -11.40 -10.00 8.55
N ALA A 313 -11.18 -9.64 7.30
CA ALA A 313 -10.88 -8.26 6.93
C ALA A 313 -11.90 -7.28 7.54
N GLY A 314 -11.42 -6.18 8.11
CA GLY A 314 -12.25 -5.19 8.82
C GLY A 314 -12.58 -5.52 10.28
N ASP A 315 -12.19 -6.70 10.80
CA ASP A 315 -12.32 -6.98 12.24
C ASP A 315 -11.36 -6.09 13.05
N VAL A 316 -11.82 -5.63 14.21
CA VAL A 316 -10.93 -4.92 15.14
C VAL A 316 -9.97 -5.93 15.74
N ILE A 317 -8.67 -5.68 15.56
CA ILE A 317 -7.58 -6.56 15.99
C ILE A 317 -6.75 -5.99 17.13
N GLY A 318 -6.79 -4.68 17.32
CA GLY A 318 -5.99 -4.01 18.35
C GLY A 318 -6.22 -2.51 18.40
N TYR A 319 -5.34 -1.83 19.10
CA TYR A 319 -5.47 -0.40 19.40
C TYR A 319 -4.15 0.32 19.20
N MET A 320 -4.21 1.47 18.53
CA MET A 320 -3.08 2.35 18.28
C MET A 320 -2.47 2.84 19.59
N GLY A 321 -1.16 2.90 19.64
CA GLY A 321 -0.39 3.42 20.77
C GLY A 321 0.92 4.05 20.34
N ARG A 322 1.94 3.94 21.21
CA ARG A 322 3.30 4.43 20.97
C ARG A 322 4.36 3.59 21.71
N THR A 323 4.08 2.27 21.82
CA THR A 323 5.02 1.34 22.46
C THR A 323 6.16 0.98 21.51
N GLY A 324 7.30 0.61 22.05
CA GLY A 324 8.48 0.16 21.31
C GLY A 324 9.74 0.94 21.64
N TYR A 325 10.82 0.69 20.90
CA TYR A 325 12.17 1.23 21.12
C TYR A 325 12.64 1.11 22.57
N SER A 326 12.33 -0.02 23.20
CA SER A 326 12.67 -0.32 24.59
C SER A 326 12.92 -1.82 24.75
N SER A 327 13.99 -2.17 25.47
CA SER A 327 14.22 -3.55 25.91
C SER A 327 13.25 -3.98 27.02
N LYS A 328 12.65 -3.00 27.72
CA LYS A 328 11.63 -3.25 28.73
C LYS A 328 10.27 -3.35 28.05
N GLU A 329 9.62 -4.51 28.21
CA GLU A 329 8.28 -4.77 27.71
C GLU A 329 7.27 -3.73 28.20
N ASN A 330 6.24 -3.51 27.40
CA ASN A 330 5.10 -2.65 27.71
C ASN A 330 5.49 -1.19 28.01
N THR A 331 6.49 -0.66 27.31
CA THR A 331 7.00 0.70 27.48
C THR A 331 6.61 1.59 26.30
N ASN A 332 6.02 2.76 26.62
CA ASN A 332 5.80 3.86 25.68
C ASN A 332 7.10 4.66 25.52
N ASN A 333 7.90 4.40 24.52
CA ASN A 333 9.16 5.10 24.26
C ASN A 333 9.25 5.74 22.88
N ILE A 334 8.10 5.89 22.22
CA ILE A 334 7.95 6.63 20.97
C ILE A 334 7.27 7.95 21.29
N ASP A 335 7.74 9.05 20.69
CA ASP A 335 7.28 10.39 21.02
C ASP A 335 5.84 10.63 20.55
N GLU A 336 5.51 10.20 19.34
CA GLU A 336 4.20 10.42 18.73
C GLU A 336 3.39 9.12 18.60
N THR A 337 2.10 9.20 18.93
CA THR A 337 1.19 8.07 18.73
C THR A 337 0.93 7.83 17.26
N HIS A 338 1.23 6.63 16.79
CA HIS A 338 0.96 6.22 15.41
C HIS A 338 0.80 4.69 15.28
N LEU A 339 0.17 4.27 14.21
CA LEU A 339 0.26 2.90 13.73
C LEU A 339 1.37 2.84 12.68
N HIS A 340 2.40 2.04 12.92
CA HIS A 340 3.31 1.59 11.87
C HIS A 340 2.70 0.36 11.21
N PHE A 341 2.37 0.50 9.92
CA PHE A 341 1.78 -0.54 9.10
C PHE A 341 2.71 -0.92 7.96
N GLY A 342 2.88 -2.22 7.72
CA GLY A 342 3.72 -2.72 6.63
C GLY A 342 3.09 -3.90 5.91
N ILE A 343 3.43 -4.05 4.64
CA ILE A 343 3.10 -5.23 3.82
C ILE A 343 4.42 -5.86 3.38
N GLN A 344 4.64 -7.10 3.80
CA GLN A 344 5.80 -7.90 3.41
C GLN A 344 5.35 -8.98 2.43
N LEU A 345 6.06 -9.12 1.31
CA LEU A 345 5.87 -10.23 0.38
C LEU A 345 6.76 -11.40 0.79
N ILE A 346 6.18 -12.59 0.81
CA ILE A 346 6.87 -13.82 1.20
C ILE A 346 6.60 -14.88 0.15
N PHE A 347 7.62 -15.17 -0.65
CA PHE A 347 7.61 -16.25 -1.64
C PHE A 347 8.29 -17.51 -1.11
N ASP A 348 9.14 -17.35 -0.10
CA ASP A 348 9.85 -18.43 0.57
C ASP A 348 9.97 -18.16 2.07
N ALA A 349 9.90 -19.19 2.90
CA ALA A 349 9.96 -19.07 4.35
C ALA A 349 11.26 -18.41 4.88
N SER A 350 12.36 -18.51 4.14
CA SER A 350 13.63 -17.82 4.48
C SER A 350 13.58 -16.31 4.39
N GLN A 351 12.53 -15.75 3.80
CA GLN A 351 12.35 -14.29 3.66
C GLN A 351 11.71 -13.64 4.89
N LYS A 352 11.33 -14.41 5.90
CA LYS A 352 10.54 -13.92 7.04
C LYS A 352 11.31 -13.14 8.10
N GLU A 353 12.58 -13.39 8.30
CA GLU A 353 13.32 -12.92 9.48
C GLU A 353 14.68 -12.32 9.10
N GLY A 354 14.69 -11.05 8.76
CA GLY A 354 15.91 -10.24 8.67
C GLY A 354 16.75 -10.43 7.41
N ASN A 355 16.69 -11.59 6.78
CA ASN A 355 17.47 -11.90 5.60
C ASN A 355 16.56 -12.18 4.40
N GLY A 356 16.55 -11.26 3.44
CA GLY A 356 15.76 -11.43 2.21
C GLY A 356 14.30 -10.96 2.31
N GLU A 357 13.92 -10.25 3.35
CA GLU A 357 12.62 -9.59 3.45
C GLU A 357 12.33 -8.69 2.24
N ILE A 358 11.08 -8.70 1.77
CA ILE A 358 10.63 -7.85 0.67
C ILE A 358 9.45 -7.03 1.17
N TRP A 359 9.66 -5.74 1.39
CA TRP A 359 8.64 -4.80 1.86
C TRP A 359 8.08 -3.96 0.71
N VAL A 360 6.78 -3.70 0.76
CA VAL A 360 6.05 -2.92 -0.25
C VAL A 360 5.86 -1.50 0.25
N ASP A 361 6.10 -0.52 -0.62
CA ASP A 361 5.60 0.83 -0.37
C ASP A 361 4.08 0.80 -0.42
N CYS A 362 3.45 0.93 0.75
CA CYS A 362 2.00 0.85 0.88
C CYS A 362 1.29 2.21 0.97
N TYR A 363 1.99 3.33 0.77
CA TYR A 363 1.38 4.66 0.85
C TYR A 363 0.16 4.81 -0.08
N GLN A 364 0.31 4.48 -1.35
CA GLN A 364 -0.79 4.56 -2.32
C GLN A 364 -1.88 3.52 -2.05
N ILE A 365 -1.52 2.34 -1.54
CA ILE A 365 -2.47 1.31 -1.15
C ILE A 365 -3.33 1.79 0.02
N ILE A 366 -2.74 2.42 1.03
CA ILE A 366 -3.47 3.00 2.17
C ILE A 366 -4.43 4.09 1.70
N LYS A 367 -4.01 4.95 0.77
CA LYS A 367 -4.90 5.94 0.15
C LYS A 367 -6.06 5.29 -0.59
N PHE A 368 -5.81 4.23 -1.36
CA PHE A 368 -6.86 3.46 -2.03
C PHE A 368 -7.81 2.82 -1.01
N LEU A 369 -7.30 2.14 0.00
CA LEU A 369 -8.12 1.50 1.04
C LEU A 369 -8.93 2.48 1.89
N SER A 370 -8.62 3.79 1.84
CA SER A 370 -9.39 4.81 2.57
C SER A 370 -10.87 4.87 2.16
N ILE A 371 -11.22 4.37 0.97
CA ILE A 371 -12.61 4.23 0.52
C ILE A 371 -13.38 3.12 1.24
N ASN A 372 -12.69 2.18 1.93
CA ASN A 372 -13.30 1.07 2.65
C ASN A 372 -12.74 0.98 4.08
N ARG A 373 -13.35 1.71 5.00
CA ARG A 373 -12.99 1.73 6.42
C ARG A 373 -14.08 1.06 7.25
N SER A 374 -13.67 0.14 8.14
CA SER A 374 -14.60 -0.58 9.02
C SER A 374 -15.31 0.36 9.98
N GLU A 375 -16.64 0.33 9.98
CA GLU A 375 -17.44 1.01 10.98
C GLU A 375 -17.45 0.20 12.26
N THR A 376 -17.13 0.86 13.37
CA THR A 376 -16.96 0.19 14.66
C THR A 376 -17.72 0.88 15.76
N ALA A 377 -18.18 0.09 16.73
CA ALA A 377 -18.84 0.56 17.94
C ALA A 377 -18.13 0.02 19.17
N LYS A 378 -18.14 0.82 20.24
CA LYS A 378 -17.58 0.41 21.52
C LYS A 378 -18.47 -0.65 22.18
N VAL A 379 -17.86 -1.72 22.66
CA VAL A 379 -18.57 -2.78 23.37
C VAL A 379 -18.86 -2.31 24.80
N THR A 380 -20.14 -2.23 25.14
CA THR A 380 -20.59 -1.70 26.44
C THR A 380 -19.95 -2.45 27.62
N GLY A 381 -19.46 -1.71 28.59
CA GLY A 381 -18.83 -2.26 29.80
C GLY A 381 -17.40 -2.76 29.61
N THR A 382 -16.83 -2.62 28.41
CA THR A 382 -15.46 -3.05 28.09
C THR A 382 -14.58 -1.90 27.57
N LYS A 383 -13.31 -2.21 27.28
CA LYS A 383 -12.40 -1.31 26.56
C LYS A 383 -12.36 -1.65 25.07
N GLU A 384 -13.16 -2.58 24.62
CA GLU A 384 -13.13 -3.14 23.27
C GLU A 384 -14.05 -2.40 22.30
N TRP A 385 -13.71 -2.53 21.05
CA TRP A 385 -14.51 -2.12 19.93
C TRP A 385 -14.79 -3.33 19.04
N SER A 386 -15.94 -3.35 18.41
CA SER A 386 -16.31 -4.36 17.43
C SER A 386 -16.82 -3.70 16.16
N ARG A 387 -16.71 -4.38 15.02
CA ARG A 387 -17.33 -3.92 13.78
C ARG A 387 -18.86 -3.94 13.91
N ILE A 388 -19.53 -3.00 13.26
CA ILE A 388 -20.99 -2.88 13.26
C ILE A 388 -21.59 -3.88 12.27
N TYR A 389 -21.05 -3.94 11.07
CA TYR A 389 -21.51 -4.80 9.98
C TYR A 389 -20.64 -6.05 9.94
N GLN A 390 -21.23 -7.22 10.23
CA GLN A 390 -20.51 -8.49 10.15
C GLN A 390 -20.26 -8.85 8.68
N MET A 391 -19.12 -9.49 8.40
CA MET A 391 -18.72 -9.90 7.06
C MET A 391 -18.32 -11.36 7.07
N LYS A 392 -18.74 -12.10 6.03
CA LYS A 392 -18.23 -13.43 5.72
C LYS A 392 -17.39 -13.36 4.46
N ASP A 393 -16.15 -13.79 4.58
CA ASP A 393 -15.22 -13.93 3.46
C ASP A 393 -15.15 -15.42 3.10
N PRO A 394 -15.46 -15.84 1.86
CA PRO A 394 -15.36 -17.24 1.44
C PRO A 394 -13.97 -17.85 1.71
N ALA A 395 -12.91 -17.03 1.70
CA ALA A 395 -11.56 -17.49 2.02
C ALA A 395 -11.42 -17.90 3.50
N VAL A 396 -12.12 -17.22 4.42
CA VAL A 396 -12.18 -17.58 5.86
C VAL A 396 -12.91 -18.92 6.04
N GLU A 397 -14.07 -19.10 5.38
CA GLU A 397 -14.84 -20.33 5.48
C GLU A 397 -14.04 -21.53 4.95
N LYS A 398 -13.35 -21.36 3.83
CA LYS A 398 -12.45 -22.37 3.27
C LYS A 398 -11.32 -22.72 4.25
N GLN A 399 -10.69 -21.73 4.87
CA GLN A 399 -9.58 -21.94 5.81
C GLN A 399 -10.04 -22.68 7.07
N ILE A 400 -11.22 -22.33 7.62
CA ILE A 400 -11.81 -23.02 8.77
C ILE A 400 -12.11 -24.49 8.41
N SER A 401 -12.63 -24.75 7.20
CA SER A 401 -12.87 -26.11 6.71
C SER A 401 -11.60 -26.94 6.66
N ILE A 402 -10.51 -26.41 6.06
CA ILE A 402 -9.19 -27.06 6.00
C ILE A 402 -8.68 -27.40 7.41
N MET A 403 -8.76 -26.45 8.34
CA MET A 403 -8.31 -26.69 9.72
C MET A 403 -9.15 -27.76 10.47
N SER A 404 -10.43 -27.90 10.12
CA SER A 404 -11.34 -28.86 10.74
C SER A 404 -11.21 -30.27 10.17
N THR A 405 -10.81 -30.41 8.90
CA THR A 405 -10.65 -31.70 8.21
C THR A 405 -9.24 -32.27 8.33
N GLY A 406 -8.27 -31.45 8.72
CA GLY A 406 -6.87 -31.88 8.88
C GLY A 406 -6.17 -32.17 7.55
N GLU A 407 -6.69 -31.65 6.42
CA GLU A 407 -6.08 -31.70 5.09
C GLU A 407 -5.01 -30.64 4.88
#